data_613f5f35df442e594da587213da4b618
#
_entry.id   613f5f35df442e594da587213da4b618
#
_cell.length_a   1.000
_cell.length_b   1.000
_cell.length_c   1.000
_cell.angle_alpha   90.00
_cell.angle_beta   90.00
_cell.angle_gamma   90.00
#
_symmetry.space_group_name_H-M   'P 1'
#
loop_
_entity.id
_entity.type
_entity.pdbx_description
1 polymer ?
#
loop_
_entity_poly.entity_id
_entity_poly.type
_entity_poly.pdbx_seq_one_letter_code
_entity_poly.pdbx_strand_id
1 'polypeptide(L)'
;MKQMVRIGKKVFWKLFGQYKGLRRELYVLFWGKAATNMGAMIWPMLTLILSNKLGMNAKEIATITITLGMIQFPVSLLGGKLADHCNKRNLIIICDLVTVICYLIAAAIPVSMTQILLFFTASVFQTMENPSYDALVADLSSTEEREKAYSLIYLGMNLGIILAPSIGGMLFQHHLGVAYAIDGLTTLSSTILIFLFIKDIAPVTEKQKNVYEQEQHTQSTWKILWGQKTILFFLICWAVYQFSYTQFNFLIPLNMEALYDAKGAVYFGFITSLNGLVVILGTPVLTKAAGKLSDIQKLTLGQILVWFSLGMYLFIQGMLPMYYLSMVIFTVGEILTTLGSYPYLTRRIPASHRGRISSVSSLFLGAAAYSSQGMIGGIVEHGTLIQAWEWIAGIGTVGILLYLFLMVMDKRTYPLLYGQKK
;
A
#
# COMPACT_ATOMS: atom_id res chain seq x y z
N MET A 1 22.57 31.87 -0.52
CA MET A 1 21.31 31.47 -1.16
C MET A 1 21.49 30.77 -2.51
N LYS A 2 22.13 31.35 -3.53
CA LYS A 2 22.36 30.68 -4.86
C LYS A 2 23.12 29.34 -4.78
N GLN A 3 24.09 29.22 -3.88
CA GLN A 3 24.88 28.00 -3.72
C GLN A 3 24.06 26.86 -3.05
N MET A 4 23.22 27.15 -2.05
CA MET A 4 22.28 26.19 -1.44
C MET A 4 21.24 25.70 -2.45
N VAL A 5 20.69 26.59 -3.27
CA VAL A 5 19.74 26.24 -4.35
C VAL A 5 20.41 25.33 -5.40
N ARG A 6 21.69 25.59 -5.72
CA ARG A 6 22.46 24.77 -6.67
C ARG A 6 22.79 23.39 -6.11
N ILE A 7 23.12 23.31 -4.82
CA ILE A 7 23.32 22.04 -4.10
C ILE A 7 22.01 21.27 -4.01
N GLY A 8 20.91 21.91 -3.61
CA GLY A 8 19.58 21.31 -3.58
C GLY A 8 19.14 20.76 -4.93
N LYS A 9 19.31 21.52 -6.02
CA LYS A 9 19.05 21.04 -7.39
C LYS A 9 19.92 19.83 -7.75
N LYS A 10 21.22 19.84 -7.41
CA LYS A 10 22.12 18.73 -7.69
C LYS A 10 21.72 17.45 -6.92
N VAL A 11 21.36 17.60 -5.64
CA VAL A 11 20.88 16.50 -4.79
C VAL A 11 19.53 15.98 -5.31
N PHE A 12 18.59 16.87 -5.62
CA PHE A 12 17.31 16.51 -6.20
C PHE A 12 17.47 15.72 -7.51
N TRP A 13 18.25 16.21 -8.47
CA TRP A 13 18.48 15.48 -9.72
C TRP A 13 19.26 14.17 -9.53
N LYS A 14 20.12 14.09 -8.51
CA LYS A 14 20.82 12.85 -8.16
C LYS A 14 19.87 11.78 -7.59
N LEU A 15 18.86 12.19 -6.82
CA LEU A 15 17.88 11.28 -6.20
C LEU A 15 16.74 10.93 -7.16
N PHE A 16 16.16 11.91 -7.83
CA PHE A 16 14.99 11.72 -8.69
C PHE A 16 15.34 11.45 -10.16
N GLY A 17 16.58 11.67 -10.58
CA GLY A 17 17.04 11.41 -11.95
C GLY A 17 16.93 9.96 -12.40
N GLN A 18 16.86 9.01 -11.46
CA GLN A 18 16.67 7.58 -11.77
C GLN A 18 15.29 7.27 -12.38
N TYR A 19 14.29 8.12 -12.13
CA TYR A 19 12.97 7.99 -12.73
C TYR A 19 12.90 8.61 -14.13
N LYS A 20 13.95 9.32 -14.58
CA LYS A 20 14.03 9.91 -15.91
C LYS A 20 14.09 8.80 -16.97
N GLY A 21 13.30 8.98 -18.03
CA GLY A 21 13.25 8.03 -19.14
C GLY A 21 12.13 6.98 -19.04
N LEU A 22 11.39 6.93 -17.94
CA LEU A 22 10.16 6.15 -17.87
C LEU A 22 9.13 6.70 -18.87
N ARG A 23 8.17 5.86 -19.26
CA ARG A 23 7.07 6.27 -20.14
C ARG A 23 6.27 7.42 -19.53
N ARG A 24 5.83 8.35 -20.37
CA ARG A 24 5.05 9.52 -19.95
C ARG A 24 3.82 9.16 -19.12
N GLU A 25 3.17 8.07 -19.47
CA GLU A 25 1.97 7.56 -18.81
C GLU A 25 2.22 7.19 -17.34
N LEU A 26 3.43 6.72 -16.99
CA LEU A 26 3.80 6.44 -15.59
C LEU A 26 3.88 7.73 -14.74
N TYR A 27 4.30 8.85 -15.32
CA TYR A 27 4.26 10.14 -14.62
C TYR A 27 2.83 10.67 -14.50
N VAL A 28 1.97 10.39 -15.46
CA VAL A 28 0.53 10.71 -15.35
C VAL A 28 -0.10 9.92 -14.21
N LEU A 29 0.17 8.61 -14.09
CA LEU A 29 -0.28 7.79 -12.98
C LEU A 29 0.28 8.27 -11.64
N PHE A 30 1.55 8.68 -11.59
CA PHE A 30 2.17 9.27 -10.40
C PHE A 30 1.41 10.50 -9.91
N TRP A 31 1.17 11.48 -10.80
CA TRP A 31 0.43 12.69 -10.44
C TRP A 31 -1.03 12.40 -10.12
N GLY A 32 -1.66 11.44 -10.83
CA GLY A 32 -3.00 10.97 -10.54
C GLY A 32 -3.10 10.41 -9.12
N LYS A 33 -2.22 9.46 -8.76
CA LYS A 33 -2.18 8.89 -7.39
C LYS A 33 -1.83 9.93 -6.34
N ALA A 34 -0.92 10.86 -6.61
CA ALA A 34 -0.63 11.96 -5.69
C ALA A 34 -1.88 12.82 -5.45
N ALA A 35 -2.59 13.22 -6.50
CA ALA A 35 -3.81 14.03 -6.40
C ALA A 35 -4.90 13.31 -5.62
N THR A 36 -5.22 12.05 -5.96
CA THR A 36 -6.25 11.26 -5.27
C THR A 36 -5.91 11.10 -3.78
N ASN A 37 -4.65 10.79 -3.44
CA ASN A 37 -4.27 10.61 -2.04
C ASN A 37 -4.17 11.93 -1.26
N MET A 38 -3.95 13.09 -1.92
CA MET A 38 -4.05 14.40 -1.26
C MET A 38 -5.48 14.71 -0.81
N GLY A 39 -6.47 14.17 -1.48
CA GLY A 39 -7.88 14.28 -1.12
C GLY A 39 -8.34 13.27 -0.07
N ALA A 40 -7.65 12.14 0.08
CA ALA A 40 -8.07 11.00 0.92
C ALA A 40 -8.15 11.34 2.43
N MET A 41 -9.03 12.30 2.78
CA MET A 41 -9.18 12.84 4.13
C MET A 41 -10.19 12.06 4.97
N ILE A 42 -11.18 11.45 4.33
CA ILE A 42 -12.32 10.83 5.02
C ILE A 42 -11.93 9.50 5.67
N TRP A 43 -11.12 8.68 4.98
CA TRP A 43 -10.73 7.37 5.50
C TRP A 43 -10.05 7.42 6.88
N PRO A 44 -9.03 8.25 7.12
CA PRO A 44 -8.41 8.37 8.45
C PRO A 44 -9.37 8.87 9.53
N MET A 45 -10.42 9.59 9.13
CA MET A 45 -11.40 10.19 10.05
C MET A 45 -12.65 9.36 10.23
N LEU A 46 -12.80 8.25 9.50
CA LEU A 46 -14.03 7.45 9.49
C LEU A 46 -14.47 7.07 10.92
N THR A 47 -13.57 6.55 11.73
CA THR A 47 -13.85 6.17 13.12
C THR A 47 -14.37 7.35 13.93
N LEU A 48 -13.75 8.52 13.79
CA LEU A 48 -14.18 9.75 14.48
C LEU A 48 -15.53 10.26 13.95
N ILE A 49 -15.80 10.14 12.65
CA ILE A 49 -17.10 10.50 12.07
C ILE A 49 -18.20 9.60 12.65
N LEU A 50 -17.98 8.29 12.66
CA LEU A 50 -18.94 7.32 13.18
C LEU A 50 -19.18 7.51 14.69
N SER A 51 -18.11 7.71 15.47
CA SER A 51 -18.20 7.92 16.92
C SER A 51 -18.77 9.30 17.26
N ASN A 52 -18.10 10.39 16.88
CA ASN A 52 -18.39 11.73 17.39
C ASN A 52 -19.55 12.42 16.67
N LYS A 53 -19.78 12.13 15.39
CA LYS A 53 -20.85 12.78 14.61
C LYS A 53 -22.13 11.96 14.56
N LEU A 54 -22.01 10.62 14.55
CA LEU A 54 -23.18 9.72 14.52
C LEU A 54 -23.46 9.03 15.86
N GLY A 55 -22.61 9.23 16.88
CA GLY A 55 -22.82 8.71 18.23
C GLY A 55 -22.69 7.19 18.36
N MET A 56 -22.00 6.54 17.42
CA MET A 56 -21.85 5.10 17.41
C MET A 56 -20.85 4.60 18.44
N ASN A 57 -21.15 3.49 19.07
CA ASN A 57 -20.22 2.81 19.98
C ASN A 57 -19.18 1.98 19.23
N ALA A 58 -18.11 1.56 19.92
CA ALA A 58 -17.00 0.85 19.32
C ALA A 58 -17.41 -0.45 18.61
N LYS A 59 -18.40 -1.17 19.15
CA LYS A 59 -18.92 -2.42 18.57
C LYS A 59 -19.67 -2.17 17.26
N GLU A 60 -20.47 -1.11 17.18
CA GLU A 60 -21.17 -0.70 15.96
C GLU A 60 -20.17 -0.29 14.87
N ILE A 61 -19.14 0.52 15.23
CA ILE A 61 -18.08 0.93 14.33
C ILE A 61 -17.33 -0.30 13.77
N ALA A 62 -16.94 -1.22 14.66
CA ALA A 62 -16.27 -2.46 14.26
C ALA A 62 -17.15 -3.30 13.32
N THR A 63 -18.45 -3.44 13.63
CA THR A 63 -19.38 -4.21 12.79
C THR A 63 -19.50 -3.60 11.38
N ILE A 64 -19.62 -2.29 11.29
CA ILE A 64 -19.71 -1.57 10.01
C ILE A 64 -18.42 -1.73 9.19
N THR A 65 -17.27 -1.54 9.81
CA THR A 65 -15.97 -1.66 9.10
C THR A 65 -15.66 -3.09 8.66
N ILE A 66 -16.00 -4.10 9.47
CA ILE A 66 -15.88 -5.50 9.10
C ILE A 66 -16.82 -5.83 7.94
N THR A 67 -18.08 -5.36 7.99
CA THR A 67 -19.06 -5.57 6.90
C THR A 67 -18.55 -4.96 5.59
N LEU A 68 -17.99 -3.75 5.63
CA LEU A 68 -17.36 -3.14 4.46
C LEU A 68 -16.21 -4.02 3.92
N GLY A 69 -15.34 -4.50 4.79
CA GLY A 69 -14.26 -5.42 4.40
C GLY A 69 -14.77 -6.71 3.74
N MET A 70 -15.85 -7.29 4.26
CA MET A 70 -16.50 -8.47 3.66
C MET A 70 -17.08 -8.21 2.27
N ILE A 71 -17.59 -6.99 2.02
CA ILE A 71 -18.06 -6.56 0.69
C ILE A 71 -16.89 -6.32 -0.25
N GLN A 72 -15.83 -5.66 0.22
CA GLN A 72 -14.65 -5.36 -0.59
C GLN A 72 -13.93 -6.62 -1.06
N PHE A 73 -14.01 -7.70 -0.32
CA PHE A 73 -13.39 -8.98 -0.66
C PHE A 73 -13.85 -9.51 -2.05
N PRO A 74 -15.12 -9.84 -2.31
CA PRO A 74 -15.56 -10.31 -3.62
C PRO A 74 -15.39 -9.24 -4.71
N VAL A 75 -15.51 -7.96 -4.36
CA VAL A 75 -15.33 -6.83 -5.28
C VAL A 75 -13.89 -6.76 -5.80
N SER A 76 -12.89 -6.98 -4.95
CA SER A 76 -11.48 -7.03 -5.37
C SER A 76 -11.23 -8.17 -6.37
N LEU A 77 -11.85 -9.34 -6.16
CA LEU A 77 -11.78 -10.47 -7.12
C LEU A 77 -12.43 -10.13 -8.45
N LEU A 78 -13.60 -9.47 -8.41
CA LEU A 78 -14.29 -8.97 -9.63
C LEU A 78 -13.41 -7.95 -10.35
N GLY A 79 -12.83 -7.00 -9.62
CA GLY A 79 -11.89 -6.00 -10.16
C GLY A 79 -10.70 -6.65 -10.88
N GLY A 80 -10.12 -7.70 -10.31
CA GLY A 80 -9.05 -8.46 -10.96
C GLY A 80 -9.49 -9.14 -12.26
N LYS A 81 -10.67 -9.77 -12.27
CA LYS A 81 -11.23 -10.35 -13.51
C LYS A 81 -11.51 -9.28 -14.57
N LEU A 82 -12.07 -8.14 -14.16
CA LEU A 82 -12.33 -7.03 -15.07
C LEU A 82 -11.03 -6.44 -15.61
N ALA A 83 -9.98 -6.32 -14.80
CA ALA A 83 -8.66 -5.84 -15.21
C ALA A 83 -8.01 -6.74 -16.28
N ASP A 84 -8.31 -8.05 -16.28
CA ASP A 84 -7.77 -9.00 -17.26
C ASP A 84 -8.56 -8.99 -18.58
N HIS A 85 -9.87 -8.68 -18.55
CA HIS A 85 -10.76 -8.80 -19.70
C HIS A 85 -11.19 -7.45 -20.31
N CYS A 86 -11.16 -6.38 -19.53
CA CYS A 86 -11.54 -5.05 -19.95
C CYS A 86 -10.32 -4.15 -20.21
N ASN A 87 -10.56 -3.04 -20.89
CA ASN A 87 -9.56 -1.98 -20.97
C ASN A 87 -9.35 -1.36 -19.59
N LYS A 88 -8.16 -1.55 -19.03
CA LYS A 88 -7.78 -1.14 -17.65
C LYS A 88 -8.00 0.36 -17.41
N ARG A 89 -7.64 1.20 -18.42
CA ARG A 89 -7.85 2.65 -18.37
C ARG A 89 -9.35 2.99 -18.24
N ASN A 90 -10.19 2.39 -19.04
CA ASN A 90 -11.62 2.67 -19.01
C ASN A 90 -12.27 2.18 -17.72
N LEU A 91 -11.80 1.05 -17.18
CA LEU A 91 -12.27 0.53 -15.90
C LEU A 91 -11.94 1.50 -14.76
N ILE A 92 -10.71 2.02 -14.70
CA ILE A 92 -10.30 3.04 -13.73
C ILE A 92 -11.19 4.28 -13.87
N ILE A 93 -11.36 4.81 -15.09
CA ILE A 93 -12.18 6.02 -15.32
C ILE A 93 -13.63 5.82 -14.84
N ILE A 94 -14.24 4.67 -15.13
CA ILE A 94 -15.64 4.39 -14.72
C ILE A 94 -15.73 4.32 -13.20
N CYS A 95 -14.83 3.60 -12.54
CA CYS A 95 -14.81 3.48 -11.07
C CYS A 95 -14.57 4.83 -10.39
N ASP A 96 -13.60 5.60 -10.88
CA ASP A 96 -13.32 6.96 -10.42
C ASP A 96 -14.54 7.88 -10.57
N LEU A 97 -15.23 7.86 -11.70
CA LEU A 97 -16.42 8.71 -11.91
C LEU A 97 -17.55 8.38 -10.93
N VAL A 98 -17.79 7.10 -10.63
CA VAL A 98 -18.76 6.70 -9.60
C VAL A 98 -18.31 7.21 -8.23
N THR A 99 -17.03 7.06 -7.90
CA THR A 99 -16.42 7.57 -6.66
C THR A 99 -16.61 9.09 -6.53
N VAL A 100 -16.32 9.85 -7.60
CA VAL A 100 -16.50 11.31 -7.64
C VAL A 100 -17.94 11.71 -7.39
N ILE A 101 -18.89 11.05 -8.09
CA ILE A 101 -20.33 11.32 -7.91
C ILE A 101 -20.74 11.07 -6.46
N CYS A 102 -20.33 9.94 -5.87
CA CYS A 102 -20.63 9.62 -4.47
C CYS A 102 -20.08 10.69 -3.51
N TYR A 103 -18.83 11.12 -3.70
CA TYR A 103 -18.22 12.13 -2.84
C TYR A 103 -18.84 13.51 -3.01
N LEU A 104 -19.19 13.93 -4.23
CA LEU A 104 -19.85 15.23 -4.45
C LEU A 104 -21.27 15.25 -3.87
N ILE A 105 -22.02 14.15 -3.97
CA ILE A 105 -23.33 14.04 -3.30
C ILE A 105 -23.14 14.05 -1.79
N ALA A 106 -22.17 13.30 -1.26
CA ALA A 106 -21.87 13.27 0.17
C ALA A 106 -21.45 14.66 0.71
N ALA A 107 -20.77 15.47 -0.09
CA ALA A 107 -20.40 16.84 0.25
C ALA A 107 -21.60 17.77 0.38
N ALA A 108 -22.67 17.52 -0.36
CA ALA A 108 -23.88 18.37 -0.42
C ALA A 108 -24.92 18.05 0.65
N ILE A 109 -24.81 16.89 1.35
CA ILE A 109 -25.78 16.45 2.36
C ILE A 109 -25.19 16.58 3.78
N PRO A 110 -26.05 16.74 4.81
CA PRO A 110 -25.58 16.76 6.20
C PRO A 110 -25.02 15.41 6.62
N VAL A 111 -24.21 15.43 7.68
CA VAL A 111 -23.65 14.20 8.26
C VAL A 111 -24.78 13.25 8.65
N SER A 112 -24.78 12.08 8.03
CA SER A 112 -25.87 11.10 8.16
C SER A 112 -25.36 9.72 7.74
N MET A 113 -26.12 8.69 8.05
CA MET A 113 -25.82 7.33 7.58
C MET A 113 -25.79 7.23 6.03
N THR A 114 -26.60 8.03 5.35
CA THR A 114 -26.59 8.14 3.87
C THR A 114 -25.22 8.62 3.37
N GLN A 115 -24.61 9.61 4.05
CA GLN A 115 -23.27 10.10 3.72
C GLN A 115 -22.22 8.98 3.86
N ILE A 116 -22.32 8.18 4.92
CA ILE A 116 -21.43 7.03 5.13
C ILE A 116 -21.64 5.93 4.07
N LEU A 117 -22.88 5.65 3.69
CA LEU A 117 -23.17 4.69 2.62
C LEU A 117 -22.60 5.15 1.27
N LEU A 118 -22.67 6.44 0.95
CA LEU A 118 -22.03 7.00 -0.24
C LEU A 118 -20.49 6.84 -0.19
N PHE A 119 -19.89 7.11 0.96
CA PHE A 119 -18.45 6.87 1.17
C PHE A 119 -18.09 5.38 0.99
N PHE A 120 -18.88 4.47 1.54
CA PHE A 120 -18.65 3.02 1.37
C PHE A 120 -18.82 2.59 -0.08
N THR A 121 -19.81 3.13 -0.79
CA THR A 121 -19.98 2.88 -2.22
C THR A 121 -18.74 3.34 -2.98
N ALA A 122 -18.25 4.55 -2.76
CA ALA A 122 -17.02 5.06 -3.34
C ALA A 122 -15.82 4.12 -3.04
N SER A 123 -15.65 3.70 -1.79
CA SER A 123 -14.59 2.79 -1.35
C SER A 123 -14.65 1.42 -2.03
N VAL A 124 -15.85 0.90 -2.30
CA VAL A 124 -16.06 -0.34 -3.06
C VAL A 124 -15.57 -0.21 -4.51
N PHE A 125 -15.88 0.90 -5.19
CA PHE A 125 -15.41 1.15 -6.56
C PHE A 125 -13.89 1.39 -6.61
N GLN A 126 -13.32 2.09 -5.62
CA GLN A 126 -11.86 2.22 -5.48
C GLN A 126 -11.17 0.85 -5.29
N THR A 127 -11.77 -0.05 -4.51
CA THR A 127 -11.27 -1.42 -4.34
C THR A 127 -11.32 -2.20 -5.67
N MET A 128 -12.36 -1.99 -6.48
CA MET A 128 -12.52 -2.64 -7.79
C MET A 128 -11.46 -2.18 -8.80
N GLU A 129 -11.03 -0.92 -8.77
CA GLU A 129 -10.05 -0.39 -9.73
C GLU A 129 -8.60 -0.71 -9.40
N ASN A 130 -8.26 -0.95 -8.12
CA ASN A 130 -6.87 -1.14 -7.68
C ASN A 130 -6.10 -2.20 -8.49
N PRO A 131 -6.65 -3.39 -8.79
CA PRO A 131 -5.95 -4.37 -9.63
C PRO A 131 -5.66 -3.86 -11.04
N SER A 132 -6.50 -2.95 -11.58
CA SER A 132 -6.28 -2.33 -12.88
C SER A 132 -5.12 -1.34 -12.86
N TYR A 133 -4.95 -0.58 -11.78
CA TYR A 133 -3.77 0.27 -11.60
C TYR A 133 -2.48 -0.56 -11.57
N ASP A 134 -2.45 -1.61 -10.75
CA ASP A 134 -1.27 -2.48 -10.63
C ASP A 134 -0.91 -3.13 -11.97
N ALA A 135 -1.92 -3.65 -12.68
CA ALA A 135 -1.73 -4.25 -13.99
C ALA A 135 -1.29 -3.23 -15.04
N LEU A 136 -1.83 -2.00 -15.00
CA LEU A 136 -1.48 -0.93 -15.92
C LEU A 136 -0.02 -0.47 -15.72
N VAL A 137 0.45 -0.31 -14.47
CA VAL A 137 1.85 0.01 -14.16
C VAL A 137 2.78 -1.07 -14.71
N ALA A 138 2.40 -2.35 -14.54
CA ALA A 138 3.18 -3.48 -15.08
C ALA A 138 3.22 -3.48 -16.62
N ASP A 139 2.10 -3.17 -17.30
CA ASP A 139 2.00 -3.12 -18.75
C ASP A 139 2.76 -1.94 -19.36
N LEU A 140 2.87 -0.83 -18.61
CA LEU A 140 3.59 0.38 -19.02
C LEU A 140 5.10 0.33 -18.78
N SER A 141 5.59 -0.69 -18.08
CA SER A 141 7.01 -0.82 -17.71
C SER A 141 7.63 -2.09 -18.26
N SER A 142 8.90 -2.00 -18.71
CA SER A 142 9.71 -3.17 -19.01
C SER A 142 10.06 -3.93 -17.71
N THR A 143 10.52 -5.16 -17.83
CA THR A 143 10.96 -5.97 -16.67
C THR A 143 12.04 -5.27 -15.86
N GLU A 144 12.97 -4.55 -16.55
CA GLU A 144 14.07 -3.83 -15.89
C GLU A 144 13.61 -2.52 -15.24
N GLU A 145 12.60 -1.84 -15.81
CA GLU A 145 12.09 -0.57 -15.30
C GLU A 145 11.00 -0.74 -14.23
N ARG A 146 10.50 -1.97 -14.03
CA ARG A 146 9.32 -2.26 -13.21
C ARG A 146 9.45 -1.79 -11.76
N GLU A 147 10.63 -1.99 -11.17
CA GLU A 147 10.90 -1.51 -9.81
C GLU A 147 10.82 0.02 -9.71
N LYS A 148 11.40 0.72 -10.70
CA LYS A 148 11.36 2.19 -10.73
C LYS A 148 9.93 2.70 -10.96
N ALA A 149 9.15 2.01 -11.80
CA ALA A 149 7.77 2.37 -12.06
C ALA A 149 6.92 2.26 -10.78
N TYR A 150 6.94 1.12 -10.08
CA TYR A 150 6.22 0.95 -8.83
C TYR A 150 6.73 1.89 -7.73
N SER A 151 8.04 2.11 -7.66
CA SER A 151 8.65 3.09 -6.74
C SER A 151 8.12 4.51 -6.99
N LEU A 152 7.98 4.92 -8.26
CA LEU A 152 7.44 6.23 -8.62
C LEU A 152 5.97 6.35 -8.17
N ILE A 153 5.15 5.34 -8.42
CA ILE A 153 3.73 5.33 -7.99
C ILE A 153 3.63 5.39 -6.47
N TYR A 154 4.45 4.62 -5.75
CA TYR A 154 4.51 4.64 -4.28
C TYR A 154 4.87 6.02 -3.72
N LEU A 155 5.82 6.72 -4.34
CA LEU A 155 6.13 8.11 -3.99
C LEU A 155 4.92 9.04 -4.19
N GLY A 156 4.18 8.88 -5.31
CA GLY A 156 2.97 9.65 -5.57
C GLY A 156 1.90 9.47 -4.50
N MET A 157 1.65 8.22 -4.10
CA MET A 157 0.71 7.88 -3.03
C MET A 157 1.11 8.57 -1.71
N ASN A 158 2.36 8.43 -1.30
CA ASN A 158 2.84 9.00 -0.03
C ASN A 158 2.92 10.52 -0.04
N LEU A 159 3.22 11.14 -1.19
CA LEU A 159 3.19 12.60 -1.33
C LEU A 159 1.79 13.16 -1.04
N GLY A 160 0.75 12.45 -1.47
CA GLY A 160 -0.63 12.81 -1.16
C GLY A 160 -0.97 12.65 0.31
N ILE A 161 -0.69 11.48 0.89
CA ILE A 161 -1.07 11.12 2.27
C ILE A 161 -0.49 12.07 3.33
N ILE A 162 0.64 12.72 3.10
CA ILE A 162 1.23 13.65 4.09
C ILE A 162 0.30 14.81 4.44
N LEU A 163 -0.42 15.35 3.47
CA LEU A 163 -1.26 16.53 3.65
C LEU A 163 -2.68 16.19 4.07
N ALA A 164 -3.22 15.07 3.58
CA ALA A 164 -4.62 14.71 3.75
C ALA A 164 -5.09 14.64 5.22
N PRO A 165 -4.42 13.93 6.15
CA PRO A 165 -4.89 13.85 7.54
C PRO A 165 -4.87 15.17 8.28
N SER A 166 -3.89 16.03 8.00
CA SER A 166 -3.77 17.35 8.64
C SER A 166 -4.89 18.29 8.19
N ILE A 167 -5.16 18.35 6.88
CA ILE A 167 -6.24 19.18 6.31
C ILE A 167 -7.59 18.62 6.75
N GLY A 168 -7.78 17.31 6.68
CA GLY A 168 -8.99 16.66 7.12
C GLY A 168 -9.29 16.92 8.60
N GLY A 169 -8.27 16.90 9.49
CA GLY A 169 -8.41 17.25 10.91
C GLY A 169 -8.94 18.66 11.14
N MET A 170 -8.44 19.64 10.38
CA MET A 170 -8.93 21.01 10.46
C MET A 170 -10.39 21.13 9.98
N LEU A 171 -10.78 20.38 8.95
CA LEU A 171 -12.14 20.42 8.39
C LEU A 171 -13.16 19.61 9.19
N PHE A 172 -12.69 18.66 10.00
CA PHE A 172 -13.53 17.69 10.71
C PHE A 172 -14.62 18.30 11.56
N GLN A 173 -14.32 19.39 12.28
CA GLN A 173 -15.26 19.97 13.26
C GLN A 173 -16.48 20.61 12.59
N HIS A 174 -16.27 21.44 11.57
CA HIS A 174 -17.30 22.32 11.02
C HIS A 174 -17.50 22.21 9.51
N HIS A 175 -16.56 21.61 8.78
CA HIS A 175 -16.52 21.66 7.32
C HIS A 175 -16.33 20.27 6.69
N LEU A 176 -16.92 19.22 7.25
CA LEU A 176 -16.78 17.85 6.76
C LEU A 176 -17.22 17.69 5.30
N GLY A 177 -18.27 18.42 4.87
CA GLY A 177 -18.70 18.44 3.46
C GLY A 177 -17.62 18.98 2.53
N VAL A 178 -16.80 19.95 2.98
CA VAL A 178 -15.65 20.46 2.19
C VAL A 178 -14.58 19.36 2.04
N ALA A 179 -14.35 18.54 3.07
CA ALA A 179 -13.41 17.41 2.98
C ALA A 179 -13.86 16.40 1.93
N TYR A 180 -15.15 16.05 1.88
CA TYR A 180 -15.71 15.19 0.83
C TYR A 180 -15.60 15.83 -0.57
N ALA A 181 -15.86 17.16 -0.69
CA ALA A 181 -15.72 17.86 -1.96
C ALA A 181 -14.27 17.84 -2.47
N ILE A 182 -13.29 18.07 -1.59
CA ILE A 182 -11.86 18.01 -1.94
C ILE A 182 -11.51 16.60 -2.41
N ASP A 183 -11.94 15.54 -1.70
CA ASP A 183 -11.70 14.14 -2.05
C ASP A 183 -12.28 13.81 -3.44
N GLY A 184 -13.52 14.24 -3.72
CA GLY A 184 -14.13 14.12 -5.04
C GLY A 184 -13.40 14.89 -6.14
N LEU A 185 -13.02 16.15 -5.90
CA LEU A 185 -12.34 16.98 -6.90
C LEU A 185 -10.91 16.53 -7.20
N THR A 186 -10.18 16.05 -6.21
CA THR A 186 -8.83 15.49 -6.42
C THR A 186 -8.89 14.18 -7.18
N THR A 187 -9.86 13.31 -6.89
CA THR A 187 -10.12 12.10 -7.68
C THR A 187 -10.51 12.46 -9.11
N LEU A 188 -11.41 13.44 -9.32
CA LEU A 188 -11.77 13.91 -10.66
C LEU A 188 -10.57 14.44 -11.44
N SER A 189 -9.66 15.18 -10.77
CA SER A 189 -8.44 15.68 -11.42
C SER A 189 -7.53 14.54 -11.89
N SER A 190 -7.40 13.47 -11.09
CA SER A 190 -6.70 12.23 -11.47
C SER A 190 -7.36 11.58 -12.68
N THR A 191 -8.68 11.43 -12.65
CA THR A 191 -9.47 10.82 -13.74
C THR A 191 -9.30 11.60 -15.05
N ILE A 192 -9.33 12.95 -14.99
CA ILE A 192 -9.07 13.80 -16.15
C ILE A 192 -7.66 13.61 -16.70
N LEU A 193 -6.64 13.53 -15.84
CA LEU A 193 -5.27 13.27 -16.27
C LEU A 193 -5.17 11.90 -17.00
N ILE A 194 -5.78 10.86 -16.45
CA ILE A 194 -5.82 9.52 -17.05
C ILE A 194 -6.57 9.57 -18.40
N PHE A 195 -7.72 10.22 -18.43
CA PHE A 195 -8.53 10.33 -19.65
C PHE A 195 -7.80 11.04 -20.78
N LEU A 196 -7.11 12.15 -20.50
CA LEU A 196 -6.46 12.96 -21.53
C LEU A 196 -5.11 12.39 -22.00
N PHE A 197 -4.34 11.79 -21.09
CA PHE A 197 -2.94 11.46 -21.36
C PHE A 197 -2.63 9.96 -21.47
N ILE A 198 -3.50 9.09 -20.96
CA ILE A 198 -3.36 7.64 -21.11
C ILE A 198 -4.31 7.21 -22.23
N LYS A 199 -3.78 7.03 -23.44
CA LYS A 199 -4.52 6.48 -24.58
C LYS A 199 -4.51 4.95 -24.54
N ASP A 200 -5.21 4.30 -25.46
CA ASP A 200 -5.15 2.84 -25.61
C ASP A 200 -3.69 2.38 -25.80
N ILE A 201 -3.20 1.68 -24.79
CA ILE A 201 -1.79 1.32 -24.69
C ILE A 201 -1.66 -0.10 -25.17
N ALA A 202 -0.89 -0.27 -26.25
CA ALA A 202 -0.30 -1.56 -26.49
C ALA A 202 0.64 -1.89 -25.32
N PRO A 203 0.48 -3.04 -24.67
CA PRO A 203 1.42 -3.51 -23.65
C PRO A 203 2.85 -3.46 -24.23
N VAL A 204 3.84 -3.29 -23.36
CA VAL A 204 5.25 -3.33 -23.76
C VAL A 204 5.48 -4.56 -24.63
N THR A 205 6.07 -4.37 -25.80
CA THR A 205 6.26 -5.41 -26.83
C THR A 205 6.90 -6.68 -26.23
N GLU A 206 6.48 -7.85 -26.69
CA GLU A 206 6.91 -9.16 -26.19
C GLU A 206 8.43 -9.32 -26.05
N LYS A 207 9.22 -8.62 -26.87
CA LYS A 207 10.70 -8.61 -26.81
C LYS A 207 11.28 -8.10 -25.49
N GLN A 208 10.50 -7.37 -24.69
CA GLN A 208 10.93 -6.79 -23.42
C GLN A 208 10.38 -7.54 -22.20
N LYS A 209 9.59 -8.60 -22.41
CA LYS A 209 9.07 -9.46 -21.34
C LYS A 209 9.96 -10.67 -21.15
N ASN A 210 10.16 -11.09 -19.91
CA ASN A 210 10.88 -12.34 -19.66
C ASN A 210 10.00 -13.57 -20.02
N VAL A 211 10.63 -14.76 -20.14
CA VAL A 211 9.95 -16.00 -20.55
C VAL A 211 8.73 -16.31 -19.67
N TYR A 212 8.82 -16.06 -18.37
CA TYR A 212 7.73 -16.36 -17.42
C TYR A 212 6.53 -15.42 -17.57
N GLU A 213 6.75 -14.21 -18.09
CA GLU A 213 5.67 -13.25 -18.38
C GLU A 213 4.97 -13.52 -19.72
N GLN A 214 5.65 -14.21 -20.64
CA GLN A 214 5.14 -14.51 -21.99
C GLN A 214 4.24 -15.74 -22.01
N GLU A 215 4.37 -16.64 -21.04
CA GLU A 215 3.54 -17.83 -20.97
C GLU A 215 2.06 -17.46 -20.92
N GLN A 216 1.30 -17.88 -21.95
CA GLN A 216 -0.15 -17.71 -22.00
C GLN A 216 -0.81 -18.97 -21.45
N HIS A 217 -1.36 -18.86 -20.25
CA HIS A 217 -2.16 -19.93 -19.67
C HIS A 217 -3.64 -19.62 -19.86
N THR A 218 -4.36 -20.50 -20.54
CA THR A 218 -5.84 -20.47 -20.64
C THR A 218 -6.50 -21.01 -19.37
N GLN A 219 -5.72 -21.35 -18.37
CA GLN A 219 -6.17 -22.02 -17.15
C GLN A 219 -6.77 -21.04 -16.13
N SER A 220 -7.62 -21.57 -15.23
CA SER A 220 -8.15 -20.82 -14.10
C SER A 220 -7.03 -20.29 -13.20
N THR A 221 -7.19 -19.08 -12.66
CA THR A 221 -6.26 -18.43 -11.72
C THR A 221 -5.88 -19.35 -10.55
N TRP A 222 -6.84 -20.06 -9.99
CA TRP A 222 -6.62 -21.01 -8.91
C TRP A 222 -5.71 -22.17 -9.35
N LYS A 223 -5.89 -22.69 -10.56
CA LYS A 223 -5.04 -23.77 -11.10
C LYS A 223 -3.61 -23.29 -11.30
N ILE A 224 -3.42 -22.04 -11.73
CA ILE A 224 -2.09 -21.42 -11.86
C ILE A 224 -1.44 -21.27 -10.49
N LEU A 225 -2.15 -20.72 -9.50
CA LEU A 225 -1.61 -20.53 -8.15
C LEU A 225 -1.24 -21.88 -7.49
N TRP A 226 -2.10 -22.90 -7.59
CA TRP A 226 -1.78 -24.22 -7.08
C TRP A 226 -0.64 -24.91 -7.82
N GLY A 227 -0.50 -24.64 -9.12
CA GLY A 227 0.62 -25.11 -9.94
C GLY A 227 1.94 -24.39 -9.62
N GLN A 228 1.88 -23.10 -9.25
CA GLN A 228 3.05 -22.30 -8.94
C GLN A 228 3.28 -22.16 -7.42
N LYS A 229 3.71 -23.25 -6.79
CA LYS A 229 3.92 -23.33 -5.33
C LYS A 229 4.76 -22.19 -4.76
N THR A 230 5.75 -21.68 -5.53
CA THR A 230 6.61 -20.56 -5.13
C THR A 230 5.82 -19.26 -4.99
N ILE A 231 4.84 -18.99 -5.86
CA ILE A 231 3.99 -17.81 -5.78
C ILE A 231 3.04 -17.93 -4.58
N LEU A 232 2.41 -19.08 -4.39
CA LEU A 232 1.55 -19.30 -3.24
C LEU A 232 2.31 -19.14 -1.92
N PHE A 233 3.51 -19.70 -1.84
CA PHE A 233 4.37 -19.55 -0.67
C PHE A 233 4.81 -18.09 -0.45
N PHE A 234 5.10 -17.34 -1.52
CA PHE A 234 5.34 -15.90 -1.43
C PHE A 234 4.14 -15.14 -0.84
N LEU A 235 2.91 -15.46 -1.24
CA LEU A 235 1.71 -14.81 -0.68
C LEU A 235 1.57 -15.08 0.81
N ILE A 236 1.94 -16.26 1.28
CA ILE A 236 1.98 -16.59 2.72
C ILE A 236 3.05 -15.74 3.42
N CYS A 237 4.27 -15.66 2.87
CA CYS A 237 5.32 -14.82 3.44
C CYS A 237 4.89 -13.35 3.52
N TRP A 238 4.25 -12.84 2.47
CA TRP A 238 3.77 -11.46 2.40
C TRP A 238 2.61 -11.22 3.38
N ALA A 239 1.73 -12.20 3.60
CA ALA A 239 0.70 -12.14 4.62
C ALA A 239 1.29 -12.08 6.05
N VAL A 240 2.35 -12.84 6.34
CA VAL A 240 3.05 -12.75 7.63
C VAL A 240 3.74 -11.39 7.81
N TYR A 241 4.31 -10.83 6.76
CA TYR A 241 4.80 -9.45 6.78
C TYR A 241 3.66 -8.46 7.09
N GLN A 242 2.53 -8.58 6.40
CA GLN A 242 1.37 -7.71 6.58
C GLN A 242 0.80 -7.81 8.00
N PHE A 243 0.80 -9.00 8.59
CA PHE A 243 0.40 -9.21 9.98
C PHE A 243 1.23 -8.33 10.94
N SER A 244 2.54 -8.28 10.76
CA SER A 244 3.44 -7.43 11.55
C SER A 244 3.30 -5.94 11.19
N TYR A 245 3.19 -5.61 9.90
CA TYR A 245 3.05 -4.24 9.41
C TYR A 245 1.80 -3.54 9.96
N THR A 246 0.70 -4.28 10.11
CA THR A 246 -0.56 -3.73 10.64
C THR A 246 -0.42 -3.14 12.04
N GLN A 247 0.59 -3.55 12.82
CA GLN A 247 0.84 -3.03 14.17
C GLN A 247 1.23 -1.54 14.16
N PHE A 248 1.70 -1.01 13.04
CA PHE A 248 1.97 0.42 12.88
C PHE A 248 0.73 1.26 13.22
N ASN A 249 -0.44 0.87 12.72
CA ASN A 249 -1.69 1.60 12.95
C ASN A 249 -2.55 1.01 14.07
N PHE A 250 -2.15 -0.07 14.70
CA PHE A 250 -2.91 -0.74 15.75
C PHE A 250 -2.21 -0.72 17.11
N LEU A 251 -1.08 -1.41 17.24
CA LEU A 251 -0.42 -1.59 18.54
C LEU A 251 0.45 -0.39 18.93
N ILE A 252 1.11 0.28 17.96
CA ILE A 252 1.94 1.46 18.26
C ILE A 252 1.13 2.59 18.89
N PRO A 253 -0.05 3.03 18.35
CA PRO A 253 -0.83 4.07 19.01
C PRO A 253 -1.32 3.65 20.41
N LEU A 254 -1.73 2.40 20.61
CA LEU A 254 -2.11 1.88 21.93
C LEU A 254 -0.94 1.92 22.92
N ASN A 255 0.26 1.57 22.45
CA ASN A 255 1.46 1.64 23.27
C ASN A 255 1.84 3.09 23.62
N MET A 256 1.67 4.03 22.69
CA MET A 256 1.90 5.46 22.95
C MET A 256 0.89 6.03 23.94
N GLU A 257 -0.38 5.66 23.82
CA GLU A 257 -1.43 6.08 24.76
C GLU A 257 -1.16 5.54 26.16
N ALA A 258 -0.83 4.25 26.29
CA ALA A 258 -0.54 3.63 27.57
C ALA A 258 0.69 4.21 28.30
N LEU A 259 1.69 4.71 27.57
CA LEU A 259 2.93 5.27 28.16
C LEU A 259 2.88 6.78 28.37
N TYR A 260 2.12 7.51 27.59
CA TYR A 260 2.14 8.97 27.57
C TYR A 260 0.75 9.63 27.72
N ASP A 261 -0.27 8.87 28.03
CA ASP A 261 -1.65 9.33 28.23
C ASP A 261 -2.12 10.29 27.10
N ALA A 262 -2.62 11.45 27.43
CA ALA A 262 -3.11 12.46 26.51
C ALA A 262 -2.08 12.92 25.46
N LYS A 263 -0.77 12.78 25.72
CA LYS A 263 0.30 13.09 24.76
C LYS A 263 0.59 11.95 23.80
N GLY A 264 0.11 10.75 24.06
CA GLY A 264 0.34 9.57 23.23
C GLY A 264 -0.11 9.76 21.79
N ALA A 265 -1.29 10.34 21.58
CA ALA A 265 -1.80 10.64 20.24
C ALA A 265 -0.93 11.66 19.49
N VAL A 266 -0.38 12.67 20.17
CA VAL A 266 0.53 13.67 19.58
C VAL A 266 1.83 13.02 19.17
N TYR A 267 2.43 12.19 20.02
CA TYR A 267 3.67 11.50 19.71
C TYR A 267 3.49 10.49 18.58
N PHE A 268 2.39 9.75 18.56
CA PHE A 268 2.06 8.87 17.44
C PHE A 268 1.89 9.67 16.14
N GLY A 269 1.25 10.84 16.17
CA GLY A 269 1.15 11.74 15.02
C GLY A 269 2.51 12.14 14.47
N PHE A 270 3.48 12.49 15.34
CA PHE A 270 4.85 12.79 14.91
C PHE A 270 5.59 11.56 14.37
N ILE A 271 5.39 10.37 14.97
CA ILE A 271 5.93 9.10 14.47
C ILE A 271 5.41 8.82 13.04
N THR A 272 4.11 9.01 12.81
CA THR A 272 3.49 8.85 11.47
C THR A 272 4.02 9.88 10.46
N SER A 273 4.16 11.15 10.88
CA SER A 273 4.75 12.19 10.02
C SER A 273 6.20 11.89 9.66
N LEU A 274 6.97 11.34 10.60
CA LEU A 274 8.35 10.90 10.35
C LEU A 274 8.38 9.74 9.36
N ASN A 275 7.46 8.77 9.46
CA ASN A 275 7.33 7.70 8.46
C ASN A 275 7.16 8.31 7.06
N GLY A 276 6.16 9.19 6.85
CA GLY A 276 5.93 9.83 5.56
C GLY A 276 7.15 10.60 5.03
N LEU A 277 7.86 11.33 5.91
CA LEU A 277 9.08 12.05 5.54
C LEU A 277 10.19 11.09 5.10
N VAL A 278 10.42 10.02 5.85
CA VAL A 278 11.43 8.99 5.54
C VAL A 278 11.07 8.25 4.26
N VAL A 279 9.77 7.99 3.99
CA VAL A 279 9.32 7.41 2.72
C VAL A 279 9.71 8.32 1.55
N ILE A 280 9.38 9.61 1.61
CA ILE A 280 9.66 10.53 0.49
C ILE A 280 11.16 10.68 0.23
N LEU A 281 11.94 10.87 1.27
CA LEU A 281 13.39 11.08 1.13
C LEU A 281 14.13 9.75 0.92
N GLY A 282 13.69 8.68 1.57
CA GLY A 282 14.34 7.38 1.56
C GLY A 282 14.07 6.57 0.30
N THR A 283 12.85 6.63 -0.28
CA THR A 283 12.50 5.81 -1.44
C THR A 283 13.44 6.03 -2.63
N PRO A 284 13.76 7.26 -3.08
CA PRO A 284 14.71 7.44 -4.17
C PRO A 284 16.12 6.95 -3.85
N VAL A 285 16.56 7.09 -2.59
CA VAL A 285 17.86 6.60 -2.13
C VAL A 285 17.91 5.08 -2.16
N LEU A 286 16.90 4.44 -1.57
CA LEU A 286 16.84 2.97 -1.46
C LEU A 286 16.59 2.31 -2.81
N THR A 287 15.77 2.90 -3.69
CA THR A 287 15.60 2.40 -5.07
C THR A 287 16.94 2.33 -5.80
N LYS A 288 17.80 3.33 -5.61
CA LYS A 288 19.14 3.33 -6.21
C LYS A 288 20.10 2.40 -5.48
N ALA A 289 20.14 2.42 -4.17
CA ALA A 289 21.07 1.62 -3.37
C ALA A 289 20.77 0.12 -3.46
N ALA A 290 19.48 -0.24 -3.41
CA ALA A 290 19.02 -1.62 -3.50
C ALA A 290 18.86 -2.13 -4.95
N GLY A 291 19.21 -1.35 -5.97
CA GLY A 291 19.04 -1.73 -7.37
C GLY A 291 19.82 -2.97 -7.80
N LYS A 292 20.88 -3.34 -7.08
CA LYS A 292 21.65 -4.57 -7.29
C LYS A 292 21.07 -5.80 -6.57
N LEU A 293 20.17 -5.59 -5.62
CA LEU A 293 19.51 -6.67 -4.88
C LEU A 293 18.38 -7.27 -5.72
N SER A 294 18.25 -8.60 -5.69
CA SER A 294 17.07 -9.26 -6.25
C SER A 294 15.82 -8.91 -5.45
N ASP A 295 14.63 -9.08 -6.08
CA ASP A 295 13.34 -8.78 -5.42
C ASP A 295 13.23 -9.52 -4.08
N ILE A 296 13.59 -10.81 -4.03
CA ILE A 296 13.51 -11.62 -2.80
C ILE A 296 14.50 -11.15 -1.73
N GLN A 297 15.68 -10.64 -2.08
CA GLN A 297 16.63 -10.09 -1.13
C GLN A 297 16.08 -8.80 -0.49
N LYS A 298 15.41 -7.95 -1.28
CA LYS A 298 14.75 -6.74 -0.76
C LYS A 298 13.64 -7.11 0.22
N LEU A 299 12.81 -8.10 -0.13
CA LEU A 299 11.73 -8.60 0.72
C LEU A 299 12.26 -9.18 2.05
N THR A 300 13.29 -10.00 1.98
CA THR A 300 13.91 -10.61 3.17
C THR A 300 14.52 -9.54 4.08
N LEU A 301 15.25 -8.58 3.52
CA LEU A 301 15.84 -7.48 4.27
C LEU A 301 14.75 -6.56 4.85
N GLY A 302 13.69 -6.30 4.09
CA GLY A 302 12.53 -5.56 4.56
C GLY A 302 11.86 -6.21 5.77
N GLN A 303 11.63 -7.52 5.72
CA GLN A 303 11.08 -8.29 6.85
C GLN A 303 12.00 -8.23 8.08
N ILE A 304 13.31 -8.36 7.90
CA ILE A 304 14.28 -8.27 9.00
C ILE A 304 14.23 -6.90 9.68
N LEU A 305 14.19 -5.82 8.89
CA LEU A 305 14.17 -4.45 9.44
C LEU A 305 12.87 -4.15 10.16
N VAL A 306 11.71 -4.56 9.61
CA VAL A 306 10.41 -4.41 10.28
C VAL A 306 10.37 -5.22 11.57
N TRP A 307 10.85 -6.48 11.54
CA TRP A 307 10.97 -7.31 12.73
C TRP A 307 11.85 -6.67 13.82
N PHE A 308 13.04 -6.19 13.43
CA PHE A 308 13.97 -5.53 14.36
C PHE A 308 13.34 -4.27 14.98
N SER A 309 12.72 -3.43 14.14
CA SER A 309 12.02 -2.22 14.58
C SER A 309 10.93 -2.52 15.60
N LEU A 310 10.04 -3.45 15.31
CA LEU A 310 8.94 -3.82 16.22
C LEU A 310 9.46 -4.56 17.47
N GLY A 311 10.50 -5.37 17.32
CA GLY A 311 11.19 -6.03 18.45
C GLY A 311 11.84 -5.06 19.44
N MET A 312 12.24 -3.86 18.99
CA MET A 312 12.76 -2.82 19.87
C MET A 312 11.74 -2.43 20.95
N TYR A 313 10.43 -2.51 20.68
CA TYR A 313 9.37 -2.15 21.64
C TYR A 313 9.38 -2.98 22.93
N LEU A 314 10.03 -4.14 22.93
CA LEU A 314 10.26 -4.94 24.14
C LEU A 314 11.22 -4.27 25.13
N PHE A 315 12.12 -3.39 24.65
CA PHE A 315 13.24 -2.88 25.45
C PHE A 315 13.24 -1.36 25.62
N ILE A 316 12.54 -0.60 24.73
CA ILE A 316 12.63 0.87 24.67
C ILE A 316 11.53 1.59 25.43
N GLN A 317 10.83 0.92 26.34
CA GLN A 317 9.67 1.50 27.05
C GLN A 317 10.03 2.82 27.75
N GLY A 318 9.25 3.88 27.47
CA GLY A 318 9.49 5.21 28.02
C GLY A 318 10.60 6.03 27.34
N MET A 319 11.35 5.48 26.39
CA MET A 319 12.44 6.18 25.69
C MET A 319 11.96 6.79 24.36
N LEU A 320 11.26 7.92 24.41
CA LEU A 320 10.65 8.55 23.23
C LEU A 320 11.57 8.66 22.00
N PRO A 321 12.86 9.05 22.08
CA PRO A 321 13.75 9.10 20.92
C PRO A 321 13.94 7.73 20.23
N MET A 322 13.86 6.64 20.99
CA MET A 322 14.03 5.29 20.44
C MET A 322 12.80 4.86 19.61
N TYR A 323 11.61 5.37 19.91
CA TYR A 323 10.43 5.15 19.09
C TYR A 323 10.57 5.81 17.71
N TYR A 324 11.15 7.01 17.64
CA TYR A 324 11.46 7.66 16.37
C TYR A 324 12.54 6.89 15.59
N LEU A 325 13.57 6.40 16.26
CA LEU A 325 14.60 5.56 15.62
C LEU A 325 14.00 4.26 15.10
N SER A 326 13.18 3.58 15.91
CA SER A 326 12.43 2.39 15.51
C SER A 326 11.60 2.67 14.24
N MET A 327 10.88 3.80 14.18
CA MET A 327 10.09 4.17 13.02
C MET A 327 10.94 4.39 11.76
N VAL A 328 12.12 5.01 11.87
CA VAL A 328 13.03 5.14 10.72
C VAL A 328 13.44 3.77 10.19
N ILE A 329 13.79 2.83 11.07
CA ILE A 329 14.17 1.45 10.69
C ILE A 329 12.98 0.72 10.07
N PHE A 330 11.78 0.84 10.67
CA PHE A 330 10.53 0.31 10.16
C PHE A 330 10.28 0.78 8.73
N THR A 331 10.38 2.08 8.51
CA THR A 331 10.10 2.71 7.20
C THR A 331 11.12 2.28 6.14
N VAL A 332 12.39 2.11 6.49
CA VAL A 332 13.39 1.53 5.56
C VAL A 332 12.98 0.11 5.16
N GLY A 333 12.53 -0.71 6.11
CA GLY A 333 12.00 -2.05 5.85
C GLY A 333 10.76 -2.05 4.97
N GLU A 334 9.81 -1.13 5.23
CA GLU A 334 8.61 -0.90 4.44
C GLU A 334 8.93 -0.54 2.98
N ILE A 335 9.84 0.41 2.76
CA ILE A 335 10.27 0.81 1.42
C ILE A 335 10.87 -0.38 0.66
N LEU A 336 11.77 -1.14 1.28
CA LEU A 336 12.40 -2.31 0.65
C LEU A 336 11.36 -3.37 0.28
N THR A 337 10.39 -3.63 1.15
CA THR A 337 9.30 -4.57 0.87
C THR A 337 8.45 -4.08 -0.29
N THR A 338 8.11 -2.80 -0.33
CA THR A 338 7.34 -2.19 -1.43
C THR A 338 8.10 -2.27 -2.76
N LEU A 339 9.42 -1.99 -2.76
CA LEU A 339 10.28 -2.09 -3.95
C LEU A 339 10.42 -3.54 -4.44
N GLY A 340 10.24 -4.55 -3.57
CA GLY A 340 10.37 -5.97 -3.90
C GLY A 340 9.05 -6.64 -4.26
N SER A 341 7.94 -6.38 -3.57
CA SER A 341 6.73 -7.20 -3.58
C SER A 341 6.02 -7.25 -4.93
N TYR A 342 5.61 -6.13 -5.47
CA TYR A 342 4.94 -6.08 -6.78
C TYR A 342 5.87 -6.50 -7.94
N PRO A 343 7.13 -6.04 -8.02
CA PRO A 343 8.08 -6.55 -9.01
C PRO A 343 8.32 -8.06 -8.89
N TYR A 344 8.43 -8.60 -7.67
CA TYR A 344 8.55 -10.04 -7.45
C TYR A 344 7.41 -10.80 -8.10
N LEU A 345 6.18 -10.39 -7.80
CA LEU A 345 4.97 -11.02 -8.29
C LEU A 345 4.87 -10.90 -9.81
N THR A 346 4.94 -9.69 -10.35
CA THR A 346 4.67 -9.40 -11.77
C THR A 346 5.74 -9.94 -12.73
N ARG A 347 6.96 -10.22 -12.25
CA ARG A 347 8.01 -10.85 -13.05
C ARG A 347 7.88 -12.38 -13.16
N ARG A 348 7.07 -13.02 -12.30
CA ARG A 348 6.94 -14.47 -12.18
C ARG A 348 5.60 -15.01 -12.63
N ILE A 349 4.67 -14.13 -12.96
CA ILE A 349 3.33 -14.51 -13.42
C ILE A 349 3.09 -14.06 -14.86
N PRO A 350 2.26 -14.80 -15.62
CA PRO A 350 1.83 -14.39 -16.94
C PRO A 350 1.13 -13.05 -16.93
N ALA A 351 1.38 -12.23 -17.95
CA ALA A 351 0.78 -10.90 -18.06
C ALA A 351 -0.75 -10.94 -18.06
N SER A 352 -1.35 -12.00 -18.63
CA SER A 352 -2.79 -12.23 -18.70
C SER A 352 -3.47 -12.50 -17.34
N HIS A 353 -2.69 -12.72 -16.26
CA HIS A 353 -3.23 -13.09 -14.95
C HIS A 353 -2.83 -12.11 -13.84
N ARG A 354 -2.17 -10.99 -14.18
CA ARG A 354 -1.68 -10.00 -13.19
C ARG A 354 -2.80 -9.42 -12.34
N GLY A 355 -3.90 -9.00 -12.97
CA GLY A 355 -5.04 -8.41 -12.26
C GLY A 355 -5.66 -9.39 -11.26
N ARG A 356 -5.89 -10.65 -11.67
CA ARG A 356 -6.47 -11.68 -10.79
C ARG A 356 -5.56 -12.05 -9.63
N ILE A 357 -4.27 -12.18 -9.89
CA ILE A 357 -3.29 -12.53 -8.84
C ILE A 357 -3.07 -11.35 -7.90
N SER A 358 -3.10 -10.10 -8.39
CA SER A 358 -3.11 -8.92 -7.53
C SER A 358 -4.31 -8.91 -6.58
N SER A 359 -5.52 -9.24 -7.09
CA SER A 359 -6.71 -9.36 -6.23
C SER A 359 -6.57 -10.46 -5.18
N VAL A 360 -6.07 -11.63 -5.55
CA VAL A 360 -5.80 -12.71 -4.59
C VAL A 360 -4.77 -12.28 -3.55
N SER A 361 -3.71 -11.57 -3.96
CA SER A 361 -2.72 -11.00 -3.03
C SER A 361 -3.37 -10.06 -2.02
N SER A 362 -4.24 -9.14 -2.48
CA SER A 362 -4.97 -8.21 -1.61
C SER A 362 -5.82 -8.93 -0.57
N LEU A 363 -6.38 -10.09 -0.93
CA LEU A 363 -7.15 -10.94 -0.01
C LEU A 363 -6.28 -11.55 1.09
N PHE A 364 -5.13 -12.12 0.71
CA PHE A 364 -4.17 -12.66 1.68
C PHE A 364 -3.70 -11.57 2.66
N LEU A 365 -3.38 -10.39 2.13
CA LEU A 365 -2.93 -9.26 2.94
C LEU A 365 -4.04 -8.72 3.85
N GLY A 366 -5.27 -8.59 3.32
CA GLY A 366 -6.43 -8.16 4.11
C GLY A 366 -6.78 -9.15 5.22
N ALA A 367 -6.82 -10.45 4.91
CA ALA A 367 -7.05 -11.49 5.90
C ALA A 367 -5.98 -11.48 7.00
N ALA A 368 -4.71 -11.30 6.64
CA ALA A 368 -3.62 -11.19 7.60
C ALA A 368 -3.77 -9.94 8.49
N ALA A 369 -4.14 -8.79 7.91
CA ALA A 369 -4.34 -7.55 8.65
C ALA A 369 -5.47 -7.67 9.69
N TYR A 370 -6.65 -8.16 9.29
CA TYR A 370 -7.78 -8.34 10.20
C TYR A 370 -7.52 -9.42 11.27
N SER A 371 -6.91 -10.54 10.89
CA SER A 371 -6.51 -11.59 11.84
C SER A 371 -5.51 -11.07 12.85
N SER A 372 -4.57 -10.22 12.40
CA SER A 372 -3.57 -9.59 13.26
C SER A 372 -4.20 -8.69 14.31
N GLN A 373 -5.14 -7.82 13.91
CA GLN A 373 -5.85 -6.93 14.84
C GLN A 373 -6.68 -7.72 15.85
N GLY A 374 -7.40 -8.74 15.40
CA GLY A 374 -8.21 -9.60 16.28
C GLY A 374 -7.35 -10.37 17.29
N MET A 375 -6.29 -11.01 16.83
CA MET A 375 -5.39 -11.79 17.68
C MET A 375 -4.65 -10.90 18.70
N ILE A 376 -4.01 -9.85 18.22
CA ILE A 376 -3.22 -8.96 19.08
C ILE A 376 -4.13 -8.14 19.99
N GLY A 377 -5.30 -7.70 19.52
CA GLY A 377 -6.30 -7.04 20.36
C GLY A 377 -6.77 -7.93 21.53
N GLY A 378 -7.04 -9.19 21.26
CA GLY A 378 -7.37 -10.16 22.32
C GLY A 378 -6.23 -10.36 23.34
N ILE A 379 -4.98 -10.38 22.88
CA ILE A 379 -3.81 -10.47 23.79
C ILE A 379 -3.70 -9.22 24.66
N VAL A 380 -3.94 -8.03 24.10
CA VAL A 380 -3.89 -6.77 24.85
C VAL A 380 -5.05 -6.68 25.87
N GLU A 381 -6.24 -7.14 25.50
CA GLU A 381 -7.43 -7.11 26.36
C GLU A 381 -7.31 -8.04 27.58
N HIS A 382 -6.75 -9.25 27.41
CA HIS A 382 -6.65 -10.28 28.45
C HIS A 382 -5.26 -10.43 29.06
N GLY A 383 -4.27 -9.67 28.56
CA GLY A 383 -2.87 -9.77 28.97
C GLY A 383 -2.20 -8.41 29.09
N THR A 384 -1.02 -8.27 28.50
CA THR A 384 -0.21 -7.04 28.56
C THR A 384 0.28 -6.61 27.17
N LEU A 385 0.58 -5.32 27.03
CA LEU A 385 1.23 -4.79 25.82
C LEU A 385 2.57 -5.48 25.54
N ILE A 386 3.34 -5.85 26.57
CA ILE A 386 4.62 -6.55 26.42
C ILE A 386 4.39 -7.91 25.78
N GLN A 387 3.42 -8.69 26.26
CA GLN A 387 3.07 -9.97 25.64
C GLN A 387 2.64 -9.82 24.17
N ALA A 388 1.91 -8.75 23.84
CA ALA A 388 1.57 -8.47 22.44
C ALA A 388 2.84 -8.24 21.58
N TRP A 389 3.82 -7.50 22.09
CA TRP A 389 5.10 -7.30 21.40
C TRP A 389 5.93 -8.59 21.29
N GLU A 390 5.92 -9.46 22.31
CA GLU A 390 6.54 -10.78 22.26
C GLU A 390 5.95 -11.65 21.14
N TRP A 391 4.63 -11.67 21.01
CA TRP A 391 3.96 -12.39 19.93
C TRP A 391 4.34 -11.83 18.56
N ILE A 392 4.39 -10.50 18.39
CA ILE A 392 4.80 -9.87 17.14
C ILE A 392 6.27 -10.19 16.81
N ALA A 393 7.16 -10.17 17.79
CA ALA A 393 8.56 -10.57 17.61
C ALA A 393 8.68 -12.05 17.20
N GLY A 394 7.90 -12.94 17.81
CA GLY A 394 7.85 -14.36 17.46
C GLY A 394 7.35 -14.60 16.02
N ILE A 395 6.22 -13.99 15.66
CA ILE A 395 5.64 -14.07 14.31
C ILE A 395 6.61 -13.49 13.27
N GLY A 396 7.23 -12.36 13.57
CA GLY A 396 8.23 -11.75 12.69
C GLY A 396 9.46 -12.64 12.47
N THR A 397 9.90 -13.38 13.51
CA THR A 397 10.97 -14.39 13.40
C THR A 397 10.59 -15.52 12.45
N VAL A 398 9.37 -16.04 12.58
CA VAL A 398 8.81 -17.02 11.62
C VAL A 398 8.81 -16.44 10.21
N GLY A 399 8.39 -15.18 10.06
CA GLY A 399 8.41 -14.48 8.77
C GLY A 399 9.80 -14.44 8.12
N ILE A 400 10.85 -14.15 8.90
CA ILE A 400 12.24 -14.16 8.40
C ILE A 400 12.62 -15.56 7.89
N LEU A 401 12.34 -16.60 8.66
CA LEU A 401 12.64 -17.99 8.28
C LEU A 401 11.92 -18.39 6.99
N LEU A 402 10.65 -17.99 6.85
CA LEU A 402 9.86 -18.23 5.65
C LEU A 402 10.46 -17.51 4.43
N TYR A 403 10.88 -16.25 4.54
CA TYR A 403 11.52 -15.52 3.44
C TYR A 403 12.89 -16.10 3.07
N LEU A 404 13.67 -16.56 4.03
CA LEU A 404 14.95 -17.26 3.77
C LEU A 404 14.71 -18.57 3.01
N PHE A 405 13.70 -19.35 3.39
CA PHE A 405 13.31 -20.56 2.68
C PHE A 405 12.80 -20.23 1.27
N LEU A 406 11.94 -19.21 1.12
CA LEU A 406 11.46 -18.74 -0.17
C LEU A 406 12.64 -18.35 -1.10
N MET A 407 13.68 -17.71 -0.57
CA MET A 407 14.85 -17.30 -1.35
C MET A 407 15.57 -18.51 -1.99
N VAL A 408 15.67 -19.62 -1.27
CA VAL A 408 16.24 -20.88 -1.80
C VAL A 408 15.31 -21.49 -2.86
N MET A 409 14.01 -21.55 -2.55
CA MET A 409 12.99 -22.09 -3.45
C MET A 409 12.91 -21.29 -4.76
N ASP A 410 12.93 -19.97 -4.67
CA ASP A 410 12.78 -19.04 -5.79
C ASP A 410 13.96 -19.18 -6.80
N LYS A 411 15.19 -19.27 -6.32
CA LYS A 411 16.37 -19.49 -7.16
C LYS A 411 16.31 -20.80 -7.93
N ARG A 412 15.73 -21.85 -7.36
CA ARG A 412 15.56 -23.15 -8.02
C ARG A 412 14.45 -23.12 -9.06
N THR A 413 13.36 -22.40 -8.77
CA THR A 413 12.17 -22.35 -9.65
C THR A 413 12.37 -21.38 -10.82
N TYR A 414 13.05 -20.25 -10.61
CA TYR A 414 13.22 -19.18 -11.61
C TYR A 414 14.70 -18.83 -11.89
N PRO A 415 15.55 -19.80 -12.31
CA PRO A 415 17.00 -19.60 -12.47
C PRO A 415 17.35 -18.48 -13.44
N LEU A 416 16.54 -18.25 -14.48
CA LEU A 416 16.77 -17.21 -15.48
C LEU A 416 16.71 -15.79 -14.90
N LEU A 417 15.94 -15.56 -13.85
CA LEU A 417 15.89 -14.25 -13.17
C LEU A 417 17.17 -13.95 -12.38
N TYR A 418 18.05 -14.95 -12.20
CA TYR A 418 19.33 -14.85 -11.49
C TYR A 418 20.54 -14.98 -12.41
N GLY A 419 20.34 -14.87 -13.75
CA GLY A 419 21.43 -14.98 -14.73
C GLY A 419 22.01 -16.40 -14.89
N GLN A 420 21.36 -17.42 -14.36
CA GLN A 420 21.75 -18.81 -14.55
C GLN A 420 21.16 -19.33 -15.88
N LYS A 421 22.00 -19.84 -16.77
CA LYS A 421 21.54 -20.57 -17.96
C LYS A 421 20.83 -21.85 -17.48
N LYS A 422 19.72 -22.20 -18.16
CA LYS A 422 19.10 -23.53 -17.98
C LYS A 422 20.04 -24.62 -18.41
#